data_789e8b2e36d06e0f6a6cd3cfb5654582
#
_entry.id   789e8b2e36d06e0f6a6cd3cfb5654582
#
_cell.length_a   1.000
_cell.length_b   1.000
_cell.length_c   1.000
_cell.angle_alpha   90.00
_cell.angle_beta   90.00
_cell.angle_gamma   90.00
#
_symmetry.space_group_name_H-M   'P 1'
#
loop_
_entity.id
_entity.type
_entity.pdbx_description
1 polymer ?
#
loop_
_entity_poly.entity_id
_entity_poly.type
_entity_poly.pdbx_seq_one_letter_code
_entity_poly.pdbx_strand_id
1 'polypeptide(L)'
;LKQNAKYYYNKLKATNIIANFLNLSSIQISNVLLLMLLIPIITRIIGIREFGIIMFASKFSQLAGSVINYGTGQSGVRDVAFHIKDSKKLSPVFYSNLFIRVIIFALYILLLFVLQWVKVDYYPYILFSIPIALAEVINPLCFFIGAERLKLFNLLNLLSNIATIVAIFIFIKSPADSIWVNFILGGANAITYLGLLVYFGRQYGLGFKFPSVNELLKIGKDNFYLTVNNISVNLQQSIIIFALPRWGLAAFLGPYTLCDKIIGQCRILLITVSNAIYPNAARLFQQSTSLWDVYRKKTKYLLAGVFLAGSIFIVVLADPIVFLLSKEHNATAIIILRVMAFVPIMSALNVLNVLDLLLKNYTNYIFRIAILLFIQSVIVAFILVNIGGAFAVGMFTLIIETSAVVMYEYAIKKPYLQNA
;
A
#
# COMPACT_ATOMS: atom_id res chain seq x y z
N LEU A 1 39.17 11.59 -23.09
CA LEU A 1 38.25 10.51 -23.51
C LEU A 1 37.61 9.81 -22.27
N LYS A 2 38.36 9.43 -21.24
CA LYS A 2 37.81 8.79 -20.02
C LYS A 2 36.86 9.69 -19.21
N GLN A 3 37.11 10.99 -19.11
CA GLN A 3 36.23 11.95 -18.43
C GLN A 3 34.90 12.17 -19.17
N ASN A 4 34.94 12.24 -20.50
CA ASN A 4 33.73 12.34 -21.32
C ASN A 4 32.88 11.06 -21.24
N ALA A 5 33.49 9.88 -21.26
CA ALA A 5 32.78 8.62 -21.09
C ALA A 5 32.09 8.52 -19.71
N LYS A 6 32.75 8.98 -18.63
CA LYS A 6 32.17 9.03 -17.29
C LYS A 6 31.02 10.06 -17.17
N TYR A 7 31.14 11.20 -17.85
CA TYR A 7 30.08 12.20 -17.92
C TYR A 7 28.83 11.67 -18.67
N TYR A 8 29.03 11.04 -19.85
CA TYR A 8 27.92 10.42 -20.60
C TYR A 8 27.30 9.24 -19.87
N TYR A 9 28.09 8.41 -19.20
CA TYR A 9 27.59 7.30 -18.35
C TYR A 9 26.76 7.81 -17.18
N ASN A 10 27.22 8.84 -16.47
CA ASN A 10 26.47 9.46 -15.38
C ASN A 10 25.18 10.16 -15.86
N LYS A 11 25.20 10.78 -17.05
CA LYS A 11 24.02 11.39 -17.68
C LYS A 11 22.99 10.34 -18.09
N LEU A 12 23.42 9.21 -18.67
CA LEU A 12 22.54 8.08 -19.00
C LEU A 12 21.94 7.44 -17.76
N LYS A 13 22.74 7.27 -16.71
CA LYS A 13 22.28 6.73 -15.42
C LYS A 13 21.27 7.66 -14.74
N ALA A 14 21.49 8.97 -14.79
CA ALA A 14 20.54 9.96 -14.26
C ALA A 14 19.21 9.95 -15.04
N THR A 15 19.27 9.80 -16.37
CA THR A 15 18.08 9.74 -17.25
C THR A 15 17.26 8.47 -16.95
N ASN A 16 17.92 7.33 -16.75
CA ASN A 16 17.23 6.09 -16.37
C ASN A 16 16.59 6.17 -15.00
N ILE A 17 17.24 6.79 -14.01
CA ILE A 17 16.68 6.99 -12.67
C ILE A 17 15.42 7.86 -12.74
N ILE A 18 15.44 8.96 -13.49
CA ILE A 18 14.27 9.83 -13.67
C ILE A 18 13.17 9.08 -14.40
N ALA A 19 13.49 8.35 -15.48
CA ALA A 19 12.51 7.55 -16.21
C ALA A 19 11.85 6.46 -15.34
N ASN A 20 12.64 5.75 -14.54
CA ASN A 20 12.12 4.74 -13.62
C ASN A 20 11.25 5.36 -12.53
N PHE A 21 11.64 6.53 -12.01
CA PHE A 21 10.85 7.28 -11.06
C PHE A 21 9.50 7.71 -11.66
N LEU A 22 9.50 8.31 -12.87
CA LEU A 22 8.27 8.69 -13.57
C LEU A 22 7.38 7.48 -13.85
N ASN A 23 7.97 6.35 -14.22
CA ASN A 23 7.22 5.11 -14.44
C ASN A 23 6.58 4.57 -13.16
N LEU A 24 7.29 4.57 -12.02
CA LEU A 24 6.73 4.16 -10.73
C LEU A 24 5.63 5.13 -10.26
N SER A 25 5.84 6.43 -10.44
CA SER A 25 4.83 7.44 -10.12
C SER A 25 3.58 7.30 -11.00
N SER A 26 3.73 6.93 -12.27
CA SER A 26 2.60 6.72 -13.19
C SER A 26 1.73 5.53 -12.78
N ILE A 27 2.32 4.44 -12.23
CA ILE A 27 1.55 3.33 -11.64
C ILE A 27 0.67 3.83 -10.49
N GLN A 28 1.27 4.60 -9.59
CA GLN A 28 0.56 5.16 -8.43
C GLN A 28 -0.59 6.07 -8.87
N ILE A 29 -0.33 6.97 -9.81
CA ILE A 29 -1.32 7.90 -10.35
C ILE A 29 -2.45 7.12 -11.05
N SER A 30 -2.13 6.11 -11.86
CA SER A 30 -3.14 5.26 -12.52
C SER A 30 -4.04 4.55 -11.52
N ASN A 31 -3.47 4.02 -10.43
CA ASN A 31 -4.22 3.36 -9.38
C ASN A 31 -5.11 4.35 -8.59
N VAL A 32 -4.62 5.57 -8.34
CA VAL A 32 -5.42 6.65 -7.73
C VAL A 32 -6.60 7.02 -8.61
N LEU A 33 -6.36 7.25 -9.90
CA LEU A 33 -7.43 7.59 -10.87
C LEU A 33 -8.45 6.46 -10.99
N LEU A 34 -8.00 5.20 -11.05
CA LEU A 34 -8.90 4.04 -11.02
C LEU A 34 -9.82 4.07 -9.81
N LEU A 35 -9.25 4.23 -8.62
CA LEU A 35 -10.04 4.25 -7.38
C LEU A 35 -11.00 5.45 -7.34
N MET A 36 -10.58 6.63 -7.80
CA MET A 36 -11.44 7.81 -7.88
C MET A 36 -12.65 7.63 -8.81
N LEU A 37 -12.49 6.82 -9.86
CA LEU A 37 -13.58 6.49 -10.77
C LEU A 37 -14.43 5.32 -10.24
N LEU A 38 -13.81 4.29 -9.69
CA LEU A 38 -14.50 3.09 -9.23
C LEU A 38 -15.35 3.31 -7.98
N ILE A 39 -14.88 4.11 -7.02
CA ILE A 39 -15.62 4.34 -5.78
C ILE A 39 -17.03 4.87 -6.05
N PRO A 40 -17.21 5.98 -6.81
CA PRO A 40 -18.56 6.48 -7.11
C PRO A 40 -19.40 5.48 -7.91
N ILE A 41 -18.79 4.76 -8.85
CA ILE A 41 -19.52 3.77 -9.65
C ILE A 41 -20.08 2.66 -8.74
N ILE A 42 -19.22 2.07 -7.92
CA ILE A 42 -19.60 0.98 -7.04
C ILE A 42 -20.58 1.45 -5.98
N THR A 43 -20.27 2.51 -5.23
CA THR A 43 -21.11 2.98 -4.12
C THR A 43 -22.50 3.44 -4.55
N ARG A 44 -22.64 4.00 -5.76
CA ARG A 44 -23.94 4.41 -6.29
C ARG A 44 -24.82 3.24 -6.73
N ILE A 45 -24.23 2.12 -7.13
CA ILE A 45 -24.98 0.93 -7.57
C ILE A 45 -25.37 0.08 -6.36
N ILE A 46 -24.43 -0.17 -5.44
CA ILE A 46 -24.62 -1.13 -4.36
C ILE A 46 -24.93 -0.51 -3.01
N GLY A 47 -24.76 0.82 -2.85
CA GLY A 47 -24.94 1.55 -1.59
C GLY A 47 -23.71 1.48 -0.67
N ILE A 48 -23.67 2.41 0.31
CA ILE A 48 -22.55 2.55 1.24
C ILE A 48 -22.37 1.30 2.12
N ARG A 49 -23.46 0.65 2.54
CA ARG A 49 -23.42 -0.55 3.40
C ARG A 49 -22.67 -1.70 2.73
N GLU A 50 -23.10 -2.09 1.53
CA GLU A 50 -22.46 -3.18 0.78
C GLU A 50 -21.03 -2.83 0.39
N PHE A 51 -20.75 -1.57 0.06
CA PHE A 51 -19.40 -1.08 -0.15
C PHE A 51 -18.50 -1.35 1.06
N GLY A 52 -19.00 -1.13 2.27
CA GLY A 52 -18.26 -1.45 3.50
C GLY A 52 -17.89 -2.93 3.61
N ILE A 53 -18.83 -3.83 3.31
CA ILE A 53 -18.61 -5.28 3.36
C ILE A 53 -17.55 -5.71 2.33
N ILE A 54 -17.63 -5.17 1.11
CA ILE A 54 -16.63 -5.42 0.06
C ILE A 54 -15.24 -4.94 0.53
N MET A 55 -15.17 -3.76 1.14
CA MET A 55 -13.90 -3.22 1.63
C MET A 55 -13.33 -4.02 2.79
N PHE A 56 -14.17 -4.54 3.69
CA PHE A 56 -13.75 -5.47 4.73
C PHE A 56 -13.10 -6.73 4.13
N ALA A 57 -13.76 -7.38 3.20
CA ALA A 57 -13.25 -8.58 2.55
C ALA A 57 -11.98 -8.28 1.71
N SER A 58 -11.95 -7.14 1.01
CA SER A 58 -10.76 -6.67 0.29
C SER A 58 -9.57 -6.45 1.21
N LYS A 59 -9.77 -5.82 2.38
CA LYS A 59 -8.71 -5.59 3.39
C LYS A 59 -8.20 -6.90 3.96
N PHE A 60 -9.08 -7.88 4.20
CA PHE A 60 -8.69 -9.20 4.64
C PHE A 60 -7.76 -9.90 3.62
N SER A 61 -8.15 -9.90 2.34
CA SER A 61 -7.33 -10.48 1.28
C SER A 61 -6.04 -9.70 0.99
N GLN A 62 -6.04 -8.37 1.14
CA GLN A 62 -4.82 -7.54 1.05
C GLN A 62 -3.84 -7.83 2.19
N LEU A 63 -4.35 -8.05 3.41
CA LEU A 63 -3.52 -8.47 4.53
C LEU A 63 -2.89 -9.84 4.27
N ALA A 64 -3.69 -10.82 3.81
CA ALA A 64 -3.18 -12.12 3.38
C ALA A 64 -2.13 -11.95 2.24
N GLY A 65 -2.38 -11.08 1.27
CA GLY A 65 -1.43 -10.73 0.20
C GLY A 65 -0.09 -10.19 0.71
N SER A 66 -0.12 -9.40 1.79
CA SER A 66 1.11 -8.91 2.44
C SER A 66 1.94 -10.04 3.07
N VAL A 67 1.27 -11.05 3.64
CA VAL A 67 1.92 -12.26 4.16
C VAL A 67 2.45 -13.12 3.01
N ILE A 68 1.65 -13.31 1.95
CA ILE A 68 2.00 -14.08 0.74
C ILE A 68 3.23 -13.49 0.05
N ASN A 69 3.30 -12.17 -0.09
CA ASN A 69 4.44 -11.49 -0.69
C ASN A 69 5.75 -11.77 0.07
N TYR A 70 5.68 -11.98 1.37
CA TYR A 70 6.79 -12.35 2.26
C TYR A 70 8.07 -11.54 2.06
N GLY A 71 7.96 -10.23 1.88
CA GLY A 71 9.12 -9.35 1.64
C GLY A 71 9.81 -9.53 0.28
N THR A 72 9.39 -10.52 -0.53
CA THR A 72 9.97 -10.80 -1.85
C THR A 72 9.76 -9.66 -2.85
N GLY A 73 8.79 -8.78 -2.61
CA GLY A 73 8.62 -7.55 -3.39
C GLY A 73 9.80 -6.59 -3.30
N GLN A 74 10.54 -6.61 -2.19
CA GLN A 74 11.70 -5.75 -1.95
C GLN A 74 13.01 -6.48 -2.21
N SER A 75 13.21 -7.67 -1.62
CA SER A 75 14.42 -8.48 -1.83
C SER A 75 14.55 -8.95 -3.28
N GLY A 76 13.43 -9.34 -3.91
CA GLY A 76 13.41 -9.77 -5.31
C GLY A 76 13.88 -8.70 -6.29
N VAL A 77 13.59 -7.42 -6.05
CA VAL A 77 14.12 -6.32 -6.88
C VAL A 77 15.65 -6.33 -6.90
N ARG A 78 16.26 -6.44 -5.73
CA ARG A 78 17.72 -6.49 -5.57
C ARG A 78 18.31 -7.72 -6.27
N ASP A 79 17.75 -8.89 -6.00
CA ASP A 79 18.27 -10.17 -6.47
C ASP A 79 18.11 -10.30 -8.00
N VAL A 80 17.02 -9.81 -8.58
CA VAL A 80 16.83 -9.71 -10.02
C VAL A 80 17.84 -8.76 -10.65
N ALA A 81 18.03 -7.57 -10.10
CA ALA A 81 18.98 -6.58 -10.62
C ALA A 81 20.41 -7.14 -10.66
N PHE A 82 20.81 -7.96 -9.67
CA PHE A 82 22.14 -8.58 -9.65
C PHE A 82 22.30 -9.70 -10.69
N HIS A 83 21.23 -10.43 -11.03
CA HIS A 83 21.31 -11.63 -11.85
C HIS A 83 20.67 -11.50 -13.24
N ILE A 84 20.18 -10.30 -13.61
CA ILE A 84 19.40 -10.07 -14.85
C ILE A 84 20.11 -10.50 -16.14
N LYS A 85 21.45 -10.50 -16.15
CA LYS A 85 22.28 -10.86 -17.31
C LYS A 85 22.61 -12.35 -17.40
N ASP A 86 22.30 -13.14 -16.37
CA ASP A 86 22.61 -14.57 -16.28
C ASP A 86 21.33 -15.38 -15.99
N SER A 87 20.73 -15.94 -17.04
CA SER A 87 19.49 -16.72 -16.91
C SER A 87 19.61 -17.92 -15.98
N LYS A 88 20.81 -18.53 -15.87
CA LYS A 88 21.05 -19.67 -14.97
C LYS A 88 20.97 -19.27 -13.50
N LYS A 89 21.37 -18.03 -13.15
CA LYS A 89 21.29 -17.49 -11.79
C LYS A 89 19.94 -16.81 -11.54
N LEU A 90 19.33 -16.23 -12.58
CA LEU A 90 18.02 -15.58 -12.48
C LEU A 90 16.88 -16.58 -12.28
N SER A 91 16.95 -17.77 -12.93
CA SER A 91 15.91 -18.81 -12.81
C SER A 91 15.66 -19.25 -11.36
N PRO A 92 16.67 -19.58 -10.54
CA PRO A 92 16.45 -19.88 -9.12
C PRO A 92 15.77 -18.74 -8.36
N VAL A 93 16.20 -17.49 -8.55
CA VAL A 93 15.58 -16.32 -7.90
C VAL A 93 14.11 -16.20 -8.25
N PHE A 94 13.79 -16.35 -9.56
CA PHE A 94 12.43 -16.26 -10.05
C PHE A 94 11.53 -17.34 -9.43
N TYR A 95 11.93 -18.61 -9.54
CA TYR A 95 11.11 -19.72 -9.06
C TYR A 95 11.05 -19.78 -7.54
N SER A 96 12.14 -19.53 -6.82
CA SER A 96 12.12 -19.53 -5.35
C SER A 96 11.18 -18.47 -4.78
N ASN A 97 11.14 -17.27 -5.37
CA ASN A 97 10.18 -16.22 -4.98
C ASN A 97 8.73 -16.63 -5.27
N LEU A 98 8.46 -17.31 -6.38
CA LEU A 98 7.12 -17.81 -6.69
C LEU A 98 6.70 -18.95 -5.75
N PHE A 99 7.59 -19.91 -5.52
CA PHE A 99 7.27 -21.08 -4.69
C PHE A 99 6.96 -20.70 -3.25
N ILE A 100 7.72 -19.78 -2.63
CA ILE A 100 7.41 -19.34 -1.26
C ILE A 100 6.03 -18.67 -1.20
N ARG A 101 5.66 -17.86 -2.20
CA ARG A 101 4.34 -17.23 -2.29
C ARG A 101 3.23 -18.26 -2.48
N VAL A 102 3.45 -19.28 -3.33
CA VAL A 102 2.48 -20.37 -3.54
C VAL A 102 2.27 -21.16 -2.26
N ILE A 103 3.33 -21.50 -1.52
CA ILE A 103 3.23 -22.21 -0.24
C ILE A 103 2.39 -21.41 0.75
N ILE A 104 2.69 -20.11 0.91
CA ILE A 104 1.94 -19.26 1.85
C ILE A 104 0.49 -19.08 1.40
N PHE A 105 0.23 -18.99 0.08
CA PHE A 105 -1.13 -18.94 -0.46
C PHE A 105 -1.90 -20.24 -0.18
N ALA A 106 -1.26 -21.40 -0.30
CA ALA A 106 -1.88 -22.68 0.07
C ALA A 106 -2.27 -22.71 1.56
N LEU A 107 -1.40 -22.17 2.44
CA LEU A 107 -1.72 -22.00 3.86
C LEU A 107 -2.88 -21.01 4.09
N TYR A 108 -2.96 -19.94 3.29
CA TYR A 108 -4.09 -19.03 3.33
C TYR A 108 -5.41 -19.70 2.92
N ILE A 109 -5.41 -20.52 1.86
CA ILE A 109 -6.59 -21.28 1.46
C ILE A 109 -7.00 -22.26 2.56
N LEU A 110 -6.05 -22.95 3.19
CA LEU A 110 -6.33 -23.81 4.33
C LEU A 110 -6.93 -23.04 5.51
N LEU A 111 -6.41 -21.85 5.80
CA LEU A 111 -6.98 -20.95 6.81
C LEU A 111 -8.44 -20.59 6.49
N LEU A 112 -8.77 -20.31 5.24
CA LEU A 112 -10.17 -20.02 4.84
C LEU A 112 -11.09 -21.20 5.11
N PHE A 113 -10.66 -22.43 4.87
CA PHE A 113 -11.45 -23.61 5.24
C PHE A 113 -11.70 -23.69 6.75
N VAL A 114 -10.71 -23.36 7.59
CA VAL A 114 -10.87 -23.31 9.05
C VAL A 114 -11.83 -22.19 9.46
N LEU A 115 -11.73 -21.01 8.84
CA LEU A 115 -12.58 -19.85 9.13
C LEU A 115 -14.07 -20.10 8.80
N GLN A 116 -14.39 -21.01 7.87
CA GLN A 116 -15.75 -21.44 7.60
C GLN A 116 -16.44 -22.01 8.84
N TRP A 117 -15.71 -22.76 9.66
CA TRP A 117 -16.22 -23.37 10.89
C TRP A 117 -16.40 -22.37 12.04
N VAL A 118 -15.65 -21.27 12.01
CA VAL A 118 -15.70 -20.22 13.05
C VAL A 118 -16.80 -19.20 12.81
N LYS A 119 -17.52 -19.29 11.66
CA LYS A 119 -18.59 -18.35 11.26
C LYS A 119 -18.12 -16.88 11.28
N VAL A 120 -17.02 -16.62 10.58
CA VAL A 120 -16.47 -15.25 10.45
C VAL A 120 -17.45 -14.36 9.72
N ASP A 121 -17.56 -13.10 10.16
CA ASP A 121 -18.39 -12.10 9.52
C ASP A 121 -18.06 -11.95 8.03
N TYR A 122 -19.09 -11.89 7.19
CA TYR A 122 -18.97 -11.70 5.74
C TYR A 122 -18.10 -12.74 5.01
N TYR A 123 -18.03 -13.97 5.52
CA TYR A 123 -17.23 -15.07 4.96
C TYR A 123 -17.40 -15.27 3.44
N PRO A 124 -18.63 -15.26 2.84
CA PRO A 124 -18.78 -15.37 1.38
C PRO A 124 -18.02 -14.28 0.61
N TYR A 125 -18.03 -13.05 1.10
CA TYR A 125 -17.30 -11.94 0.47
C TYR A 125 -15.78 -12.13 0.56
N ILE A 126 -15.28 -12.73 1.65
CA ILE A 126 -13.86 -13.09 1.80
C ILE A 126 -13.48 -14.15 0.75
N LEU A 127 -14.32 -15.16 0.53
CA LEU A 127 -14.08 -16.18 -0.49
C LEU A 127 -14.00 -15.58 -1.90
N PHE A 128 -14.93 -14.70 -2.24
CA PHE A 128 -14.94 -14.01 -3.53
C PHE A 128 -13.81 -12.98 -3.67
N SER A 129 -13.08 -12.70 -2.59
CA SER A 129 -11.88 -11.86 -2.60
C SER A 129 -10.57 -12.65 -2.77
N ILE A 130 -10.60 -13.99 -2.88
CA ILE A 130 -9.41 -14.84 -3.11
C ILE A 130 -8.57 -14.37 -4.30
N PRO A 131 -9.15 -13.95 -5.45
CA PRO A 131 -8.34 -13.48 -6.58
C PRO A 131 -7.44 -12.28 -6.25
N ILE A 132 -7.77 -11.46 -5.24
CA ILE A 132 -6.91 -10.36 -4.76
C ILE A 132 -5.62 -10.94 -4.13
N ALA A 133 -5.75 -11.97 -3.30
CA ALA A 133 -4.61 -12.65 -2.70
C ALA A 133 -3.81 -13.45 -3.75
N LEU A 134 -4.49 -14.09 -4.72
CA LEU A 134 -3.87 -14.80 -5.83
C LEU A 134 -3.03 -13.84 -6.70
N ALA A 135 -3.51 -12.62 -6.95
CA ALA A 135 -2.76 -11.61 -7.68
C ALA A 135 -1.41 -11.30 -7.01
N GLU A 136 -1.33 -11.34 -5.67
CA GLU A 136 -0.05 -11.14 -4.96
C GLU A 136 0.92 -12.33 -5.11
N VAL A 137 0.42 -13.56 -5.29
CA VAL A 137 1.27 -14.73 -5.60
C VAL A 137 2.05 -14.50 -6.89
N ILE A 138 1.33 -14.10 -7.92
CA ILE A 138 1.86 -13.95 -9.28
C ILE A 138 2.28 -12.51 -9.62
N ASN A 139 2.30 -11.60 -8.65
CA ASN A 139 2.69 -10.20 -8.83
C ASN A 139 4.13 -10.08 -9.34
N PRO A 140 4.34 -9.69 -10.62
CA PRO A 140 5.67 -9.67 -11.24
C PRO A 140 6.40 -8.36 -11.03
N LEU A 141 5.85 -7.40 -10.28
CA LEU A 141 6.36 -6.03 -10.18
C LEU A 141 7.85 -5.99 -9.80
N CYS A 142 8.28 -6.82 -8.84
CA CYS A 142 9.68 -6.87 -8.41
C CYS A 142 10.63 -7.28 -9.56
N PHE A 143 10.18 -8.17 -10.45
CA PHE A 143 10.98 -8.60 -11.60
C PHE A 143 11.13 -7.48 -12.63
N PHE A 144 10.05 -6.73 -12.90
CA PHE A 144 10.07 -5.61 -13.83
C PHE A 144 10.84 -4.40 -13.29
N ILE A 145 10.79 -4.14 -11.98
CA ILE A 145 11.61 -3.09 -11.33
C ILE A 145 13.10 -3.49 -11.41
N GLY A 146 13.45 -4.71 -11.02
CA GLY A 146 14.83 -5.20 -11.03
C GLY A 146 15.43 -5.28 -12.44
N ALA A 147 14.59 -5.50 -13.45
CA ALA A 147 14.99 -5.49 -14.85
C ALA A 147 14.98 -4.09 -15.50
N GLU A 148 14.58 -3.04 -14.78
CA GLU A 148 14.39 -1.67 -15.30
C GLU A 148 13.43 -1.57 -16.50
N ARG A 149 12.40 -2.45 -16.55
CA ARG A 149 11.43 -2.56 -17.67
C ARG A 149 10.00 -2.24 -17.28
N LEU A 150 9.80 -1.18 -16.53
CA LEU A 150 8.49 -0.80 -16.00
C LEU A 150 7.48 -0.33 -17.06
N LYS A 151 7.89 0.09 -18.25
CA LYS A 151 6.97 0.62 -19.27
C LYS A 151 5.88 -0.37 -19.65
N LEU A 152 6.26 -1.64 -19.92
CA LEU A 152 5.30 -2.68 -20.28
C LEU A 152 4.36 -3.01 -19.10
N PHE A 153 4.93 -3.13 -17.90
CA PHE A 153 4.13 -3.35 -16.69
C PHE A 153 3.08 -2.24 -16.52
N ASN A 154 3.49 -0.96 -16.64
CA ASN A 154 2.59 0.18 -16.51
C ASN A 154 1.47 0.17 -17.54
N LEU A 155 1.81 -0.09 -18.80
CA LEU A 155 0.81 -0.15 -19.88
C LEU A 155 -0.23 -1.23 -19.62
N LEU A 156 0.20 -2.45 -19.29
CA LEU A 156 -0.72 -3.57 -19.05
C LEU A 156 -1.51 -3.38 -17.75
N ASN A 157 -0.90 -2.79 -16.70
CA ASN A 157 -1.63 -2.44 -15.48
C ASN A 157 -2.70 -1.37 -15.75
N LEU A 158 -2.42 -0.36 -16.57
CA LEU A 158 -3.42 0.63 -16.99
C LEU A 158 -4.57 0.00 -17.77
N LEU A 159 -4.25 -0.90 -18.72
CA LEU A 159 -5.27 -1.63 -19.48
C LEU A 159 -6.11 -2.53 -18.58
N SER A 160 -5.49 -3.21 -17.62
CA SER A 160 -6.20 -3.99 -16.59
C SER A 160 -7.15 -3.12 -15.78
N ASN A 161 -6.71 -1.93 -15.38
CA ASN A 161 -7.54 -0.99 -14.65
C ASN A 161 -8.77 -0.53 -15.46
N ILE A 162 -8.59 -0.24 -16.75
CA ILE A 162 -9.69 0.11 -17.66
C ILE A 162 -10.64 -1.08 -17.84
N ALA A 163 -10.10 -2.28 -18.06
CA ALA A 163 -10.89 -3.50 -18.20
C ALA A 163 -11.71 -3.78 -16.92
N THR A 164 -11.14 -3.52 -15.76
CA THR A 164 -11.83 -3.65 -14.46
C THR A 164 -13.01 -2.68 -14.34
N ILE A 165 -12.83 -1.40 -14.73
CA ILE A 165 -13.93 -0.41 -14.74
C ILE A 165 -15.05 -0.88 -15.66
N VAL A 166 -14.71 -1.30 -16.86
CA VAL A 166 -15.68 -1.79 -17.86
C VAL A 166 -16.40 -3.03 -17.34
N ALA A 167 -15.67 -4.00 -16.78
CA ALA A 167 -16.25 -5.22 -16.23
C ALA A 167 -17.23 -4.90 -15.07
N ILE A 168 -16.84 -4.04 -14.14
CA ILE A 168 -17.72 -3.63 -13.04
C ILE A 168 -18.98 -2.96 -13.60
N PHE A 169 -18.82 -2.07 -14.57
CA PHE A 169 -19.98 -1.38 -15.19
C PHE A 169 -20.92 -2.35 -15.91
N ILE A 170 -20.41 -3.44 -16.49
CA ILE A 170 -21.21 -4.45 -17.21
C ILE A 170 -21.89 -5.40 -16.22
N PHE A 171 -21.17 -5.93 -15.25
CA PHE A 171 -21.61 -7.04 -14.41
C PHE A 171 -22.27 -6.64 -13.11
N ILE A 172 -21.95 -5.45 -12.55
CA ILE A 172 -22.53 -4.98 -11.28
C ILE A 172 -23.68 -4.03 -11.57
N LYS A 173 -24.91 -4.47 -11.34
CA LYS A 173 -26.14 -3.71 -11.62
C LYS A 173 -26.99 -3.45 -10.40
N SER A 174 -26.82 -4.24 -9.35
CA SER A 174 -27.64 -4.22 -8.15
C SER A 174 -26.80 -4.49 -6.89
N PRO A 175 -27.32 -4.18 -5.69
CA PRO A 175 -26.67 -4.57 -4.43
C PRO A 175 -26.39 -6.07 -4.29
N ALA A 176 -27.22 -6.93 -4.91
CA ALA A 176 -27.03 -8.38 -4.90
C ALA A 176 -25.73 -8.82 -5.62
N ASP A 177 -25.27 -8.02 -6.59
CA ASP A 177 -24.06 -8.33 -7.36
C ASP A 177 -22.77 -7.91 -6.61
N SER A 178 -22.91 -7.27 -5.44
CA SER A 178 -21.80 -6.72 -4.65
C SER A 178 -20.69 -7.75 -4.37
N ILE A 179 -21.05 -9.01 -4.18
CA ILE A 179 -20.12 -10.10 -3.89
C ILE A 179 -19.07 -10.32 -5.01
N TRP A 180 -19.41 -10.01 -6.27
CA TRP A 180 -18.53 -10.17 -7.42
C TRP A 180 -17.49 -9.07 -7.59
N VAL A 181 -17.65 -7.95 -6.91
CA VAL A 181 -16.76 -6.77 -7.08
C VAL A 181 -15.31 -7.12 -6.81
N ASN A 182 -15.00 -7.75 -5.68
CA ASN A 182 -13.63 -8.14 -5.33
C ASN A 182 -13.09 -9.25 -6.25
N PHE A 183 -13.95 -10.13 -6.72
CA PHE A 183 -13.58 -11.17 -7.70
C PHE A 183 -13.15 -10.54 -9.02
N ILE A 184 -13.88 -9.55 -9.53
CA ILE A 184 -13.54 -8.82 -10.76
C ILE A 184 -12.23 -8.03 -10.56
N LEU A 185 -12.11 -7.28 -9.46
CA LEU A 185 -10.91 -6.48 -9.13
C LEU A 185 -9.65 -7.36 -9.05
N GLY A 186 -9.72 -8.44 -8.27
CA GLY A 186 -8.59 -9.36 -8.10
C GLY A 186 -8.32 -10.18 -9.36
N GLY A 187 -9.39 -10.64 -10.04
CA GLY A 187 -9.29 -11.47 -11.24
C GLY A 187 -8.62 -10.75 -12.41
N ALA A 188 -8.99 -9.51 -12.67
CA ALA A 188 -8.35 -8.69 -13.71
C ALA A 188 -6.85 -8.51 -13.46
N ASN A 189 -6.47 -8.21 -12.21
CA ASN A 189 -5.07 -8.13 -11.82
C ASN A 189 -4.35 -9.47 -11.95
N ALA A 190 -4.97 -10.57 -11.49
CA ALA A 190 -4.38 -11.90 -11.58
C ALA A 190 -4.11 -12.32 -13.02
N ILE A 191 -5.08 -12.11 -13.93
CA ILE A 191 -4.90 -12.42 -15.36
C ILE A 191 -3.75 -11.59 -15.95
N THR A 192 -3.71 -10.31 -15.69
CA THR A 192 -2.67 -9.40 -16.18
C THR A 192 -1.30 -9.77 -15.65
N TYR A 193 -1.19 -10.06 -14.36
CA TYR A 193 0.07 -10.43 -13.72
C TYR A 193 0.57 -11.80 -14.18
N LEU A 194 -0.33 -12.76 -14.42
CA LEU A 194 0.03 -14.05 -15.01
C LEU A 194 0.62 -13.87 -16.41
N GLY A 195 -0.02 -13.06 -17.26
CA GLY A 195 0.49 -12.75 -18.60
C GLY A 195 1.87 -12.09 -18.55
N LEU A 196 2.06 -11.11 -17.67
CA LEU A 196 3.35 -10.44 -17.47
C LEU A 196 4.43 -11.40 -16.93
N LEU A 197 4.07 -12.29 -16.01
CA LEU A 197 4.98 -13.27 -15.43
C LEU A 197 5.48 -14.25 -16.48
N VAL A 198 4.55 -14.78 -17.30
CA VAL A 198 4.87 -15.69 -18.42
C VAL A 198 5.74 -14.96 -19.46
N TYR A 199 5.39 -13.72 -19.79
CA TYR A 199 6.20 -12.90 -20.69
C TYR A 199 7.63 -12.74 -20.17
N PHE A 200 7.80 -12.37 -18.88
CA PHE A 200 9.10 -12.21 -18.27
C PHE A 200 9.92 -13.51 -18.30
N GLY A 201 9.30 -14.64 -17.92
CA GLY A 201 9.95 -15.94 -17.95
C GLY A 201 10.46 -16.35 -19.35
N ARG A 202 9.63 -16.10 -20.38
CA ARG A 202 10.00 -16.39 -21.78
C ARG A 202 11.09 -15.44 -22.29
N GLN A 203 10.98 -14.16 -21.99
CA GLN A 203 11.92 -13.15 -22.47
C GLN A 203 13.36 -13.38 -21.96
N TYR A 204 13.49 -13.83 -20.72
CA TYR A 204 14.80 -14.11 -20.11
C TYR A 204 15.22 -15.58 -20.22
N GLY A 205 14.45 -16.42 -20.94
CA GLY A 205 14.77 -17.84 -21.14
C GLY A 205 14.91 -18.60 -19.82
N LEU A 206 14.00 -18.34 -18.86
CA LEU A 206 14.08 -18.93 -17.54
C LEU A 206 13.67 -20.39 -17.59
N GLY A 207 14.62 -21.30 -17.41
CA GLY A 207 14.36 -22.73 -17.27
C GLY A 207 13.70 -23.02 -15.92
N PHE A 208 12.70 -23.91 -15.92
CA PHE A 208 12.03 -24.33 -14.69
C PHE A 208 13.04 -25.03 -13.77
N LYS A 209 13.07 -24.60 -12.50
CA LYS A 209 13.91 -25.19 -11.46
C LYS A 209 13.14 -25.23 -10.15
N PHE A 210 13.00 -26.42 -9.58
CA PHE A 210 12.48 -26.57 -8.23
C PHE A 210 13.47 -25.98 -7.23
N PRO A 211 13.02 -25.06 -6.35
CA PRO A 211 13.88 -24.54 -5.32
C PRO A 211 14.16 -25.61 -4.27
N SER A 212 15.39 -25.63 -3.76
CA SER A 212 15.74 -26.46 -2.63
C SER A 212 15.12 -25.93 -1.34
N VAL A 213 14.90 -26.83 -0.37
CA VAL A 213 14.39 -26.44 0.96
C VAL A 213 15.30 -25.39 1.62
N ASN A 214 16.62 -25.52 1.45
CA ASN A 214 17.58 -24.56 1.98
C ASN A 214 17.46 -23.16 1.36
N GLU A 215 17.16 -23.08 0.05
CA GLU A 215 16.89 -21.79 -0.61
C GLU A 215 15.63 -21.14 -0.06
N LEU A 216 14.56 -21.92 0.14
CA LEU A 216 13.30 -21.39 0.71
C LEU A 216 13.46 -20.93 2.17
N LEU A 217 14.19 -21.71 2.99
CA LEU A 217 14.48 -21.35 4.38
C LEU A 217 15.35 -20.09 4.46
N LYS A 218 16.31 -19.92 3.53
CA LYS A 218 17.12 -18.71 3.43
C LYS A 218 16.24 -17.48 3.12
N ILE A 219 15.36 -17.56 2.10
CA ILE A 219 14.43 -16.48 1.80
C ILE A 219 13.55 -16.17 3.01
N GLY A 220 13.07 -17.21 3.72
CA GLY A 220 12.29 -17.07 4.93
C GLY A 220 13.01 -16.27 6.02
N LYS A 221 14.28 -16.57 6.28
CA LYS A 221 15.10 -15.86 7.27
C LYS A 221 15.44 -14.42 6.82
N ASP A 222 15.87 -14.25 5.59
CA ASP A 222 16.32 -12.96 5.06
C ASP A 222 15.19 -11.93 4.98
N ASN A 223 13.95 -12.39 4.71
CA ASN A 223 12.78 -11.52 4.55
C ASN A 223 11.92 -11.38 5.80
N PHE A 224 12.21 -12.08 6.89
CA PHE A 224 11.37 -12.11 8.08
C PHE A 224 11.06 -10.71 8.62
N TYR A 225 12.07 -9.89 8.85
CA TYR A 225 11.89 -8.52 9.37
C TYR A 225 11.11 -7.62 8.41
N LEU A 226 11.34 -7.74 7.09
CA LEU A 226 10.59 -7.00 6.08
C LEU A 226 9.11 -7.41 6.10
N THR A 227 8.84 -8.70 6.22
CA THR A 227 7.50 -9.26 6.27
C THR A 227 6.76 -8.77 7.51
N VAL A 228 7.36 -8.90 8.69
CA VAL A 228 6.76 -8.44 9.96
C VAL A 228 6.47 -6.94 9.91
N ASN A 229 7.38 -6.13 9.38
CA ASN A 229 7.15 -4.70 9.21
C ASN A 229 5.96 -4.40 8.29
N ASN A 230 5.89 -5.06 7.13
CA ASN A 230 4.79 -4.87 6.17
C ASN A 230 3.43 -5.31 6.77
N ILE A 231 3.41 -6.44 7.47
CA ILE A 231 2.20 -6.92 8.15
C ILE A 231 1.78 -5.94 9.25
N SER A 232 2.72 -5.45 10.08
CA SER A 232 2.43 -4.50 11.16
C SER A 232 1.81 -3.21 10.63
N VAL A 233 2.34 -2.65 9.55
CA VAL A 233 1.80 -1.44 8.91
C VAL A 233 0.40 -1.69 8.32
N ASN A 234 0.20 -2.83 7.64
CA ASN A 234 -1.11 -3.18 7.07
C ASN A 234 -2.16 -3.46 8.14
N LEU A 235 -1.80 -4.15 9.23
CA LEU A 235 -2.69 -4.39 10.36
C LEU A 235 -3.06 -3.08 11.06
N GLN A 236 -2.08 -2.22 11.33
CA GLN A 236 -2.31 -0.90 11.91
C GLN A 236 -3.37 -0.10 11.15
N GLN A 237 -3.34 -0.15 9.82
CA GLN A 237 -4.30 0.57 8.97
C GLN A 237 -5.67 -0.13 8.87
N SER A 238 -5.74 -1.43 9.14
CA SER A 238 -6.94 -2.24 8.89
C SER A 238 -7.68 -2.65 10.16
N ILE A 239 -7.04 -2.55 11.33
CA ILE A 239 -7.58 -3.11 12.59
C ILE A 239 -8.97 -2.58 12.94
N ILE A 240 -9.24 -1.28 12.73
CA ILE A 240 -10.55 -0.69 12.99
C ILE A 240 -11.63 -1.28 12.06
N ILE A 241 -11.28 -1.56 10.79
CA ILE A 241 -12.21 -2.15 9.81
C ILE A 241 -12.62 -3.56 10.27
N PHE A 242 -11.71 -4.32 10.88
CA PHE A 242 -12.00 -5.65 11.42
C PHE A 242 -12.74 -5.58 12.76
N ALA A 243 -12.48 -4.55 13.56
CA ALA A 243 -13.12 -4.34 14.83
C ALA A 243 -14.60 -3.95 14.71
N LEU A 244 -14.96 -3.06 13.78
CA LEU A 244 -16.31 -2.51 13.65
C LEU A 244 -17.42 -3.58 13.59
N PRO A 245 -17.38 -4.59 12.73
CA PRO A 245 -18.43 -5.63 12.71
C PRO A 245 -18.45 -6.46 13.98
N ARG A 246 -17.27 -6.79 14.51
CA ARG A 246 -17.13 -7.70 15.66
C ARG A 246 -17.73 -7.13 16.95
N TRP A 247 -17.72 -5.81 17.12
CA TRP A 247 -18.27 -5.10 18.29
C TRP A 247 -19.64 -4.47 18.04
N GLY A 248 -20.40 -4.94 17.04
CA GLY A 248 -21.76 -4.49 16.79
C GLY A 248 -21.88 -3.13 16.10
N LEU A 249 -20.78 -2.56 15.62
CA LEU A 249 -20.72 -1.29 14.92
C LEU A 249 -20.66 -1.45 13.38
N ALA A 250 -21.24 -2.52 12.84
CA ALA A 250 -21.24 -2.81 11.40
C ALA A 250 -21.81 -1.67 10.55
N ALA A 251 -22.75 -0.88 11.08
CA ALA A 251 -23.31 0.29 10.40
C ALA A 251 -22.28 1.37 10.06
N PHE A 252 -21.18 1.45 10.81
CA PHE A 252 -20.10 2.42 10.57
C PHE A 252 -19.09 1.92 9.53
N LEU A 253 -19.11 0.64 9.18
CA LEU A 253 -18.12 0.03 8.29
C LEU A 253 -18.10 0.69 6.91
N GLY A 254 -19.25 0.85 6.28
CA GLY A 254 -19.38 1.51 4.98
C GLY A 254 -18.94 2.97 5.01
N PRO A 255 -19.53 3.82 5.88
CA PRO A 255 -19.12 5.20 6.05
C PRO A 255 -17.61 5.37 6.32
N TYR A 256 -17.05 4.57 7.24
CA TYR A 256 -15.61 4.63 7.54
C TYR A 256 -14.75 4.26 6.34
N THR A 257 -15.03 3.15 5.67
CA THR A 257 -14.22 2.67 4.55
C THR A 257 -14.28 3.60 3.34
N LEU A 258 -15.42 4.26 3.11
CA LEU A 258 -15.55 5.31 2.10
C LEU A 258 -14.60 6.48 2.40
N CYS A 259 -14.62 6.97 3.64
CA CYS A 259 -13.74 8.05 4.08
C CYS A 259 -12.24 7.63 4.06
N ASP A 260 -11.92 6.41 4.49
CA ASP A 260 -10.55 5.87 4.45
C ASP A 260 -10.00 5.81 3.02
N LYS A 261 -10.84 5.47 2.04
CA LYS A 261 -10.44 5.49 0.63
C LYS A 261 -10.11 6.90 0.13
N ILE A 262 -10.89 7.91 0.52
CA ILE A 262 -10.63 9.32 0.15
C ILE A 262 -9.31 9.79 0.76
N ILE A 263 -9.16 9.60 2.06
CA ILE A 263 -7.96 10.03 2.81
C ILE A 263 -6.72 9.23 2.39
N GLY A 264 -6.89 7.96 2.05
CA GLY A 264 -5.84 7.11 1.52
C GLY A 264 -5.21 7.65 0.22
N GLN A 265 -6.00 8.32 -0.66
CA GLN A 265 -5.44 8.96 -1.85
C GLN A 265 -4.50 10.11 -1.49
N CYS A 266 -4.81 10.89 -0.47
CA CYS A 266 -3.92 11.96 0.03
C CYS A 266 -2.59 11.38 0.53
N ARG A 267 -2.60 10.21 1.18
CA ARG A 267 -1.37 9.52 1.61
C ARG A 267 -0.52 9.04 0.42
N ILE A 268 -1.16 8.51 -0.62
CA ILE A 268 -0.45 8.09 -1.85
C ILE A 268 0.24 9.29 -2.51
N LEU A 269 -0.44 10.44 -2.57
CA LEU A 269 0.16 11.67 -3.07
C LEU A 269 1.39 12.09 -2.24
N LEU A 270 1.32 12.00 -0.91
CA LEU A 270 2.46 12.28 -0.02
C LEU A 270 3.64 11.34 -0.25
N ILE A 271 3.39 10.04 -0.42
CA ILE A 271 4.42 9.05 -0.74
C ILE A 271 5.08 9.40 -2.08
N THR A 272 4.30 9.78 -3.08
CA THR A 272 4.81 10.19 -4.39
C THR A 272 5.71 11.43 -4.29
N VAL A 273 5.30 12.43 -3.51
CA VAL A 273 6.10 13.63 -3.23
C VAL A 273 7.38 13.26 -2.47
N SER A 274 7.31 12.37 -1.47
CA SER A 274 8.49 11.88 -0.74
C SER A 274 9.50 11.23 -1.67
N ASN A 275 9.03 10.36 -2.56
CA ASN A 275 9.87 9.70 -3.55
C ASN A 275 10.51 10.69 -4.54
N ALA A 276 9.81 11.78 -4.90
CA ALA A 276 10.35 12.85 -5.74
C ALA A 276 11.46 13.64 -5.03
N ILE A 277 11.30 13.88 -3.74
CA ILE A 277 12.25 14.65 -2.92
C ILE A 277 13.50 13.82 -2.58
N TYR A 278 13.38 12.49 -2.47
CA TYR A 278 14.43 11.60 -1.97
C TYR A 278 15.81 11.78 -2.64
N PRO A 279 15.95 11.85 -3.97
CA PRO A 279 17.27 12.02 -4.60
C PRO A 279 17.96 13.35 -4.22
N ASN A 280 17.15 14.42 -4.11
CA ASN A 280 17.66 15.73 -3.70
C ASN A 280 18.03 15.74 -2.21
N ALA A 281 17.22 15.11 -1.37
CA ALA A 281 17.46 14.93 0.05
C ALA A 281 18.78 14.16 0.30
N ALA A 282 19.00 13.07 -0.41
CA ALA A 282 20.23 12.27 -0.29
C ALA A 282 21.48 13.09 -0.68
N ARG A 283 21.38 13.89 -1.75
CA ARG A 283 22.48 14.77 -2.17
C ARG A 283 22.77 15.87 -1.14
N LEU A 284 21.74 16.53 -0.61
CA LEU A 284 21.90 17.57 0.42
C LEU A 284 22.48 16.99 1.71
N PHE A 285 22.00 15.80 2.11
CA PHE A 285 22.52 15.11 3.30
C PHE A 285 24.00 14.74 3.17
N GLN A 286 24.44 14.28 1.98
CA GLN A 286 25.85 14.01 1.69
C GLN A 286 26.73 15.26 1.70
N GLN A 287 26.18 16.43 1.31
CA GLN A 287 26.92 17.70 1.34
C GLN A 287 27.06 18.26 2.74
N SER A 288 25.97 18.29 3.49
CA SER A 288 25.95 18.76 4.88
C SER A 288 24.62 18.38 5.55
N THR A 289 24.71 17.83 6.75
CA THR A 289 23.54 17.54 7.59
C THR A 289 22.75 18.79 7.93
N SER A 290 23.41 19.94 8.12
CA SER A 290 22.76 21.22 8.40
C SER A 290 21.94 21.74 7.21
N LEU A 291 22.45 21.61 5.98
CA LEU A 291 21.70 21.97 4.77
C LEU A 291 20.45 21.10 4.63
N TRP A 292 20.60 19.80 4.89
CA TRP A 292 19.46 18.88 4.90
C TRP A 292 18.42 19.29 5.96
N ASP A 293 18.83 19.59 7.18
CA ASP A 293 17.91 19.97 8.26
C ASP A 293 17.11 21.23 7.94
N VAL A 294 17.74 22.26 7.35
CA VAL A 294 17.06 23.48 6.90
C VAL A 294 16.05 23.15 5.79
N TYR A 295 16.48 22.39 4.77
CA TYR A 295 15.61 21.98 3.68
C TYR A 295 14.43 21.14 4.16
N ARG A 296 14.69 20.16 5.05
CA ARG A 296 13.68 19.30 5.66
C ARG A 296 12.62 20.11 6.39
N LYS A 297 13.03 21.03 7.27
CA LYS A 297 12.10 21.89 8.03
C LYS A 297 11.24 22.73 7.09
N LYS A 298 11.85 23.42 6.13
CA LYS A 298 11.11 24.26 5.17
C LYS A 298 10.10 23.46 4.35
N THR A 299 10.51 22.33 3.81
CA THR A 299 9.65 21.46 2.98
C THR A 299 8.55 20.83 3.84
N LYS A 300 8.83 20.41 5.07
CA LYS A 300 7.85 19.85 6.00
C LYS A 300 6.70 20.83 6.26
N TYR A 301 7.01 22.08 6.61
CA TYR A 301 5.97 23.08 6.88
C TYR A 301 5.24 23.53 5.62
N LEU A 302 5.92 23.58 4.47
CA LEU A 302 5.28 23.84 3.19
C LEU A 302 4.24 22.77 2.86
N LEU A 303 4.62 21.49 2.98
CA LEU A 303 3.69 20.37 2.76
C LEU A 303 2.53 20.40 3.75
N ALA A 304 2.83 20.62 5.04
CA ALA A 304 1.79 20.74 6.06
C ALA A 304 0.80 21.87 5.75
N GLY A 305 1.27 23.03 5.26
CA GLY A 305 0.42 24.14 4.83
C GLY A 305 -0.47 23.79 3.63
N VAL A 306 0.07 23.14 2.62
CA VAL A 306 -0.69 22.68 1.45
C VAL A 306 -1.77 21.68 1.87
N PHE A 307 -1.42 20.68 2.70
CA PHE A 307 -2.38 19.69 3.16
C PHE A 307 -3.37 20.26 4.18
N LEU A 308 -3.02 21.31 4.94
CA LEU A 308 -3.96 22.05 5.79
C LEU A 308 -5.06 22.72 4.94
N ALA A 309 -4.67 23.39 3.86
CA ALA A 309 -5.64 23.98 2.92
C ALA A 309 -6.56 22.90 2.31
N GLY A 310 -5.98 21.76 1.89
CA GLY A 310 -6.74 20.60 1.42
C GLY A 310 -7.68 20.03 2.49
N SER A 311 -7.24 19.97 3.74
CA SER A 311 -8.07 19.50 4.86
C SER A 311 -9.26 20.43 5.13
N ILE A 312 -9.03 21.75 5.12
CA ILE A 312 -10.12 22.75 5.25
C ILE A 312 -11.12 22.57 4.10
N PHE A 313 -10.63 22.40 2.87
CA PHE A 313 -11.48 22.14 1.70
C PHE A 313 -12.35 20.89 1.90
N ILE A 314 -11.74 19.76 2.37
CA ILE A 314 -12.49 18.53 2.65
C ILE A 314 -13.53 18.73 3.77
N VAL A 315 -13.19 19.45 4.85
CA VAL A 315 -14.11 19.70 5.97
C VAL A 315 -15.33 20.49 5.51
N VAL A 316 -15.12 21.55 4.72
CA VAL A 316 -16.18 22.42 4.21
C VAL A 316 -17.05 21.67 3.20
N LEU A 317 -16.44 20.91 2.31
CA LEU A 317 -17.13 20.18 1.24
C LEU A 317 -17.43 18.72 1.60
N ALA A 318 -17.41 18.34 2.88
CA ALA A 318 -17.62 16.94 3.29
C ALA A 318 -18.97 16.39 2.81
N ASP A 319 -20.05 17.13 2.95
CA ASP A 319 -21.38 16.72 2.48
C ASP A 319 -21.45 16.59 0.95
N PRO A 320 -21.10 17.59 0.13
CA PRO A 320 -21.10 17.41 -1.32
C PRO A 320 -20.13 16.31 -1.80
N ILE A 321 -18.99 16.09 -1.11
CA ILE A 321 -18.07 14.98 -1.46
C ILE A 321 -18.76 13.63 -1.20
N VAL A 322 -19.37 13.43 -0.03
CA VAL A 322 -20.08 12.18 0.28
C VAL A 322 -21.22 11.96 -0.68
N PHE A 323 -22.03 12.98 -0.94
CA PHE A 323 -23.14 12.91 -1.89
C PHE A 323 -22.67 12.60 -3.33
N LEU A 324 -21.57 13.23 -3.77
CA LEU A 324 -21.00 12.97 -5.09
C LEU A 324 -20.59 11.49 -5.23
N LEU A 325 -20.06 10.89 -4.18
CA LEU A 325 -19.57 9.51 -4.22
C LEU A 325 -20.71 8.49 -4.11
N SER A 326 -21.67 8.70 -3.23
CA SER A 326 -22.67 7.70 -2.87
C SER A 326 -24.11 8.01 -3.33
N LYS A 327 -24.40 9.24 -3.76
CA LYS A 327 -25.76 9.80 -3.97
C LYS A 327 -26.62 9.81 -2.70
N GLU A 328 -26.03 9.72 -1.54
CA GLU A 328 -26.71 9.73 -0.24
C GLU A 328 -26.11 10.82 0.65
N HIS A 329 -26.97 11.55 1.38
CA HIS A 329 -26.54 12.47 2.45
C HIS A 329 -26.34 11.66 3.75
N ASN A 330 -25.24 10.91 3.82
CA ASN A 330 -24.95 10.07 4.98
C ASN A 330 -24.26 10.86 6.09
N ALA A 331 -25.02 11.25 7.11
CA ALA A 331 -24.53 12.05 8.23
C ALA A 331 -23.33 11.40 8.95
N THR A 332 -23.34 10.06 9.07
CA THR A 332 -22.23 9.32 9.66
C THR A 332 -20.94 9.47 8.84
N ALA A 333 -21.00 9.30 7.53
CA ALA A 333 -19.86 9.47 6.64
C ALA A 333 -19.34 10.92 6.65
N ILE A 334 -20.24 11.91 6.69
CA ILE A 334 -19.88 13.33 6.75
C ILE A 334 -19.08 13.65 8.03
N ILE A 335 -19.54 13.16 9.20
CA ILE A 335 -18.83 13.36 10.46
C ILE A 335 -17.46 12.69 10.44
N ILE A 336 -17.40 11.43 10.01
CA ILE A 336 -16.13 10.67 9.90
C ILE A 336 -15.16 11.38 8.96
N LEU A 337 -15.63 11.85 7.79
CA LEU A 337 -14.78 12.52 6.80
C LEU A 337 -14.24 13.85 7.35
N ARG A 338 -15.06 14.64 8.05
CA ARG A 338 -14.60 15.89 8.69
C ARG A 338 -13.47 15.66 9.70
N VAL A 339 -13.58 14.61 10.51
CA VAL A 339 -12.55 14.23 11.48
C VAL A 339 -11.29 13.73 10.76
N MET A 340 -11.46 12.80 9.82
CA MET A 340 -10.34 12.21 9.08
C MET A 340 -9.65 13.21 8.14
N ALA A 341 -10.26 14.31 7.79
CA ALA A 341 -9.67 15.35 6.94
C ALA A 341 -8.35 15.91 7.49
N PHE A 342 -8.12 15.84 8.80
CA PHE A 342 -6.87 16.29 9.43
C PHE A 342 -5.73 15.24 9.38
N VAL A 343 -6.03 14.01 9.00
CA VAL A 343 -5.04 12.92 8.86
C VAL A 343 -3.93 13.26 7.86
N PRO A 344 -4.20 13.80 6.66
CA PRO A 344 -3.15 14.15 5.70
C PRO A 344 -2.15 15.18 6.21
N ILE A 345 -2.55 16.08 7.10
CA ILE A 345 -1.64 17.05 7.73
C ILE A 345 -0.61 16.32 8.62
N MET A 346 -1.08 15.37 9.44
CA MET A 346 -0.20 14.59 10.31
C MET A 346 0.74 13.72 9.47
N SER A 347 0.24 13.10 8.41
CA SER A 347 1.08 12.35 7.48
C SER A 347 2.11 13.24 6.77
N ALA A 348 1.76 14.49 6.39
CA ALA A 348 2.68 15.45 5.79
C ALA A 348 3.78 15.90 6.76
N LEU A 349 3.45 16.07 8.04
CA LEU A 349 4.42 16.37 9.09
C LEU A 349 5.38 15.20 9.32
N ASN A 350 4.95 13.96 9.07
CA ASN A 350 5.71 12.75 9.37
C ASN A 350 6.59 12.26 8.21
N VAL A 351 6.18 12.48 6.96
CA VAL A 351 6.83 11.89 5.79
C VAL A 351 8.33 12.21 5.69
N LEU A 352 8.73 13.44 6.01
CA LEU A 352 10.13 13.87 6.01
C LEU A 352 10.91 13.40 7.24
N ASN A 353 10.23 13.06 8.33
CA ASN A 353 10.85 12.46 9.50
C ASN A 353 11.30 11.02 9.21
N VAL A 354 10.42 10.24 8.55
CA VAL A 354 10.77 8.90 8.07
C VAL A 354 11.94 8.96 7.09
N LEU A 355 11.93 9.93 6.17
CA LEU A 355 13.00 10.13 5.20
C LEU A 355 14.34 10.45 5.87
N ASP A 356 14.35 11.28 6.93
CA ASP A 356 15.54 11.61 7.71
C ASP A 356 16.16 10.36 8.37
N LEU A 357 15.33 9.51 8.98
CA LEU A 357 15.80 8.25 9.56
C LEU A 357 16.35 7.27 8.52
N LEU A 358 15.75 7.24 7.33
CA LEU A 358 16.25 6.43 6.21
C LEU A 358 17.61 6.92 5.72
N LEU A 359 17.81 8.23 5.57
CA LEU A 359 19.09 8.81 5.16
C LEU A 359 20.19 8.56 6.19
N LYS A 360 19.85 8.53 7.46
CA LYS A 360 20.75 8.22 8.59
C LYS A 360 20.94 6.72 8.80
N ASN A 361 20.32 5.86 7.98
CA ASN A 361 20.34 4.39 8.09
C ASN A 361 19.78 3.83 9.41
N TYR A 362 18.84 4.55 10.05
CA TYR A 362 18.21 4.15 11.30
C TYR A 362 16.95 3.30 11.09
N THR A 363 17.03 2.29 10.24
CA THR A 363 15.91 1.39 9.89
C THR A 363 15.35 0.64 11.09
N ASN A 364 16.18 0.30 12.09
CA ASN A 364 15.76 -0.37 13.33
C ASN A 364 14.77 0.49 14.15
N TYR A 365 14.90 1.83 14.13
CA TYR A 365 13.95 2.70 14.81
C TYR A 365 12.62 2.76 14.08
N ILE A 366 12.65 2.81 12.75
CA ILE A 366 11.43 2.76 11.92
C ILE A 366 10.65 1.48 12.24
N PHE A 367 11.33 0.35 12.31
CA PHE A 367 10.73 -0.95 12.67
C PHE A 367 10.13 -0.95 14.09
N ARG A 368 10.87 -0.46 15.10
CA ARG A 368 10.37 -0.38 16.48
C ARG A 368 9.14 0.53 16.59
N ILE A 369 9.16 1.69 15.92
CA ILE A 369 8.02 2.61 15.90
C ILE A 369 6.81 1.94 15.22
N ALA A 370 7.00 1.22 14.11
CA ALA A 370 5.92 0.52 13.42
C ALA A 370 5.23 -0.53 14.32
N ILE A 371 6.00 -1.29 15.11
CA ILE A 371 5.45 -2.24 16.09
C ILE A 371 4.69 -1.53 17.21
N LEU A 372 5.27 -0.45 17.77
CA LEU A 372 4.61 0.32 18.82
C LEU A 372 3.28 0.92 18.34
N LEU A 373 3.27 1.47 17.12
CA LEU A 373 2.06 2.00 16.51
C LEU A 373 1.02 0.90 16.24
N PHE A 374 1.46 -0.29 15.86
CA PHE A 374 0.56 -1.44 15.71
C PHE A 374 -0.08 -1.82 17.06
N ILE A 375 0.70 -1.97 18.13
CA ILE A 375 0.18 -2.27 19.46
C ILE A 375 -0.80 -1.17 19.91
N GLN A 376 -0.42 0.09 19.74
CA GLN A 376 -1.29 1.23 20.03
C GLN A 376 -2.58 1.19 19.21
N SER A 377 -2.52 0.80 17.93
CA SER A 377 -3.71 0.74 17.07
C SER A 377 -4.74 -0.28 17.56
N VAL A 378 -4.28 -1.41 18.12
CA VAL A 378 -5.18 -2.41 18.74
C VAL A 378 -5.88 -1.82 19.96
N ILE A 379 -5.11 -1.16 20.85
CA ILE A 379 -5.66 -0.54 22.08
C ILE A 379 -6.64 0.58 21.71
N VAL A 380 -6.26 1.47 20.82
CA VAL A 380 -7.10 2.61 20.39
C VAL A 380 -8.35 2.12 19.68
N ALA A 381 -8.26 1.11 18.81
CA ALA A 381 -9.43 0.52 18.15
C ALA A 381 -10.42 -0.02 19.18
N PHE A 382 -9.93 -0.79 20.18
CA PHE A 382 -10.75 -1.33 21.24
C PHE A 382 -11.45 -0.24 22.06
N ILE A 383 -10.74 0.82 22.45
CA ILE A 383 -11.30 1.94 23.21
C ILE A 383 -12.37 2.67 22.39
N LEU A 384 -12.06 3.03 21.13
CA LEU A 384 -12.95 3.86 20.30
C LEU A 384 -14.21 3.09 19.89
N VAL A 385 -14.11 1.79 19.66
CA VAL A 385 -15.27 0.94 19.35
C VAL A 385 -16.20 0.83 20.57
N ASN A 386 -15.66 0.77 21.80
CA ASN A 386 -16.48 0.76 23.02
C ASN A 386 -17.12 2.13 23.31
N ILE A 387 -16.48 3.24 22.95
CA ILE A 387 -17.08 4.58 23.03
C ILE A 387 -18.26 4.70 22.04
N GLY A 388 -18.07 4.16 20.82
CA GLY A 388 -19.05 4.18 19.75
C GLY A 388 -19.22 5.57 19.12
N GLY A 389 -20.05 5.61 18.06
CA GLY A 389 -20.38 6.85 17.36
C GLY A 389 -19.40 7.24 16.23
N ALA A 390 -19.91 8.03 15.30
CA ALA A 390 -19.19 8.43 14.10
C ALA A 390 -17.89 9.22 14.40
N PHE A 391 -17.95 10.10 15.40
CA PHE A 391 -16.79 10.90 15.79
C PHE A 391 -15.66 10.03 16.34
N ALA A 392 -15.96 9.10 17.25
CA ALA A 392 -14.96 8.20 17.83
C ALA A 392 -14.31 7.33 16.75
N VAL A 393 -15.11 6.74 15.86
CA VAL A 393 -14.60 5.92 14.75
C VAL A 393 -13.70 6.75 13.83
N GLY A 394 -14.06 7.99 13.52
CA GLY A 394 -13.25 8.90 12.70
C GLY A 394 -11.91 9.29 13.35
N MET A 395 -11.85 9.37 14.67
CA MET A 395 -10.63 9.72 15.43
C MET A 395 -9.55 8.66 15.36
N PHE A 396 -9.89 7.39 15.05
CA PHE A 396 -8.92 6.29 15.03
C PHE A 396 -7.65 6.62 14.25
N THR A 397 -7.81 6.90 12.96
CA THR A 397 -6.67 7.15 12.09
C THR A 397 -5.92 8.43 12.47
N LEU A 398 -6.65 9.46 12.91
CA LEU A 398 -6.04 10.72 13.36
C LEU A 398 -5.15 10.53 14.60
N ILE A 399 -5.60 9.75 15.58
CA ILE A 399 -4.83 9.44 16.78
C ILE A 399 -3.55 8.70 16.41
N ILE A 400 -3.64 7.68 15.57
CA ILE A 400 -2.47 6.89 15.17
C ILE A 400 -1.45 7.73 14.41
N GLU A 401 -1.89 8.55 13.44
CA GLU A 401 -0.98 9.42 12.68
C GLU A 401 -0.35 10.51 13.55
N THR A 402 -1.11 11.07 14.50
CA THR A 402 -0.57 12.04 15.45
C THR A 402 0.49 11.40 16.36
N SER A 403 0.22 10.19 16.84
CA SER A 403 1.20 9.43 17.63
C SER A 403 2.45 9.10 16.83
N ALA A 404 2.29 8.76 15.55
CA ALA A 404 3.42 8.55 14.64
C ALA A 404 4.30 9.80 14.54
N VAL A 405 3.70 11.00 14.35
CA VAL A 405 4.46 12.26 14.33
C VAL A 405 5.27 12.44 15.61
N VAL A 406 4.65 12.24 16.78
CA VAL A 406 5.31 12.39 18.08
C VAL A 406 6.47 11.39 18.23
N MET A 407 6.25 10.11 17.91
CA MET A 407 7.26 9.07 18.05
C MET A 407 8.46 9.31 17.11
N TYR A 408 8.21 9.68 15.86
CA TYR A 408 9.27 9.98 14.89
C TYR A 408 10.03 11.27 15.23
N GLU A 409 9.35 12.33 15.68
CA GLU A 409 9.97 13.56 16.17
C GLU A 409 10.88 13.30 17.39
N TYR A 410 10.40 12.48 18.33
CA TYR A 410 11.17 12.09 19.49
C TYR A 410 12.41 11.27 19.09
N ALA A 411 12.27 10.32 18.18
CA ALA A 411 13.38 9.51 17.69
C ALA A 411 14.49 10.38 17.04
N ILE A 412 14.12 11.37 16.24
CA ILE A 412 15.07 12.27 15.57
C ILE A 412 15.84 13.16 16.56
N LYS A 413 15.20 13.56 17.67
CA LYS A 413 15.78 14.48 18.66
C LYS A 413 16.71 13.80 19.68
N LYS A 414 16.74 12.46 19.76
CA LYS A 414 17.58 11.75 20.73
C LYS A 414 19.06 11.87 20.40
N PRO A 415 19.90 12.39 21.32
CA PRO A 415 21.33 12.59 21.10
C PRO A 415 22.12 11.29 20.93
N TYR A 416 21.62 10.15 21.41
CA TYR A 416 22.25 8.82 21.24
C TYR A 416 22.28 8.34 19.78
N LEU A 417 21.53 8.97 18.87
CA LEU A 417 21.52 8.67 17.44
C LEU A 417 22.53 9.52 16.66
N GLN A 418 23.22 10.45 17.30
CA GLN A 418 24.24 11.29 16.65
C GLN A 418 25.64 10.67 16.73
N ASN A 419 25.86 9.66 17.58
CA ASN A 419 27.16 9.08 17.89
C ASN A 419 27.25 7.57 17.57
N ALA A 420 26.32 7.00 16.86
CA ALA A 420 26.33 5.64 16.32
C ALA A 420 26.26 5.70 14.80
#